data_e9b9fddbe1c386e68af3705264767f8c
#
_entry.id   e9b9fddbe1c386e68af3705264767f8c
#
_cell.length_a   1.000
_cell.length_b   1.000
_cell.length_c   1.000
_cell.angle_alpha   90.00
_cell.angle_beta   90.00
_cell.angle_gamma   90.00
#
_symmetry.space_group_name_H-M   'P 1'
#
loop_
_entity.id
_entity.type
_entity.pdbx_description
1 polymer ?
#
loop_
_entity_poly.entity_id
_entity_poly.type
_entity_poly.pdbx_seq_one_letter_code
_entity_poly.pdbx_strand_id
1 'polypeptide(L)'
;MAQADKANQYINDKEPWVLAKTDKQSVELQAICSTGINAFRLLLCYLKPVLPGLAEKAETFLNIDPLIWKDVDSLLTNHRINKFQALITRVEPSKVSAKIDARKAPDETPLATAADNHFEPEISFDDFAKIDIRI
;
A
#
# COMPACT_ATOMS: atom_id res chain seq x y z
N MET A 1 1.38 -20.92 1.13
CA MET A 1 1.04 -20.02 0.03
C MET A 1 0.40 -18.76 0.60
N ALA A 2 0.94 -17.58 0.31
CA ALA A 2 0.35 -16.32 0.78
C ALA A 2 -1.01 -16.06 0.11
N GLN A 3 -1.89 -15.28 0.71
CA GLN A 3 -3.21 -14.97 0.15
C GLN A 3 -3.09 -14.24 -1.20
N ALA A 4 -2.08 -13.38 -1.34
CA ALA A 4 -1.79 -12.70 -2.60
C ALA A 4 -1.44 -13.69 -3.73
N ASP A 5 -0.69 -14.77 -3.43
CA ASP A 5 -0.35 -15.79 -4.42
C ASP A 5 -1.61 -16.51 -4.91
N LYS A 6 -2.53 -16.82 -3.99
CA LYS A 6 -3.81 -17.46 -4.35
C LYS A 6 -4.66 -16.56 -5.25
N ALA A 7 -4.72 -15.26 -4.95
CA ALA A 7 -5.44 -14.30 -5.78
C ALA A 7 -4.82 -14.20 -7.19
N ASN A 8 -3.50 -14.12 -7.29
CA ASN A 8 -2.79 -14.11 -8.57
C ASN A 8 -3.00 -15.40 -9.34
N GLN A 9 -2.90 -16.55 -8.68
CA GLN A 9 -3.14 -17.86 -9.31
C GLN A 9 -4.57 -17.94 -9.85
N TYR A 10 -5.56 -17.53 -9.07
CA TYR A 10 -6.96 -17.52 -9.52
C TYR A 10 -7.16 -16.71 -10.80
N ILE A 11 -6.59 -15.50 -10.87
CA ILE A 11 -6.68 -14.64 -12.06
C ILE A 11 -5.96 -15.27 -13.25
N ASN A 12 -4.78 -15.88 -13.03
CA ASN A 12 -4.03 -16.57 -14.08
C ASN A 12 -4.78 -17.79 -14.61
N ASP A 13 -5.37 -18.61 -13.74
CA ASP A 13 -6.11 -19.82 -14.13
C ASP A 13 -7.39 -19.48 -14.91
N LYS A 14 -8.01 -18.35 -14.61
CA LYS A 14 -9.25 -17.90 -15.25
C LYS A 14 -9.05 -17.08 -16.53
N GLU A 15 -7.85 -16.57 -16.78
CA GLU A 15 -7.46 -15.83 -17.98
C GLU A 15 -8.50 -14.81 -18.48
N PRO A 16 -8.95 -13.84 -17.63
CA PRO A 16 -10.03 -12.91 -17.99
C PRO A 16 -9.74 -12.11 -19.26
N TRP A 17 -8.46 -11.92 -19.61
CA TRP A 17 -8.04 -11.23 -20.83
C TRP A 17 -8.33 -12.05 -22.11
N VAL A 18 -8.41 -13.38 -22.01
CA VAL A 18 -8.82 -14.26 -23.11
C VAL A 18 -10.33 -14.19 -23.28
N LEU A 19 -11.08 -14.31 -22.16
CA LEU A 19 -12.54 -14.19 -22.16
C LEU A 19 -13.00 -12.82 -22.70
N ALA A 20 -12.31 -11.74 -22.33
CA ALA A 20 -12.63 -10.39 -22.80
C ALA A 20 -12.46 -10.20 -24.32
N LYS A 21 -11.67 -11.04 -25.00
CA LYS A 21 -11.54 -11.02 -26.46
C LYS A 21 -12.71 -11.70 -27.15
N THR A 22 -13.29 -12.70 -26.51
CA THR A 22 -14.36 -13.53 -27.06
C THR A 22 -15.73 -12.93 -26.75
N ASP A 23 -15.97 -12.61 -25.50
CA ASP A 23 -17.23 -11.98 -25.03
C ASP A 23 -16.96 -11.01 -23.90
N LYS A 24 -16.98 -9.71 -24.23
CA LYS A 24 -16.74 -8.62 -23.26
C LYS A 24 -17.87 -8.42 -22.24
N GLN A 25 -19.03 -8.97 -22.50
CA GLN A 25 -20.22 -8.81 -21.66
C GLN A 25 -20.58 -10.10 -20.92
N SER A 26 -19.71 -11.08 -20.96
CA SER A 26 -19.91 -12.34 -20.24
C SER A 26 -20.09 -12.12 -18.75
N VAL A 27 -21.12 -12.73 -18.19
CA VAL A 27 -21.38 -12.76 -16.75
C VAL A 27 -20.22 -13.40 -16.01
N GLU A 28 -19.59 -14.42 -16.62
CA GLU A 28 -18.41 -15.09 -16.07
C GLU A 28 -17.23 -14.14 -15.98
N LEU A 29 -16.93 -13.38 -17.03
CA LEU A 29 -15.87 -12.36 -17.04
C LEU A 29 -16.09 -11.33 -15.92
N GLN A 30 -17.33 -10.84 -15.79
CA GLN A 30 -17.66 -9.89 -14.74
C GLN A 30 -17.47 -10.48 -13.33
N ALA A 31 -17.85 -11.73 -13.12
CA ALA A 31 -17.67 -12.41 -11.84
C ALA A 31 -16.19 -12.56 -11.50
N ILE A 32 -15.35 -12.96 -12.46
CA ILE A 32 -13.90 -13.11 -12.26
C ILE A 32 -13.28 -11.76 -11.92
N CYS A 33 -13.59 -10.71 -12.69
CA CYS A 33 -13.07 -9.36 -12.43
C CYS A 33 -13.53 -8.82 -11.07
N SER A 34 -14.79 -9.02 -10.71
CA SER A 34 -15.34 -8.60 -9.41
C SER A 34 -14.65 -9.31 -8.25
N THR A 35 -14.37 -10.61 -8.39
CA THR A 35 -13.61 -11.40 -7.40
C THR A 35 -12.19 -10.85 -7.26
N GLY A 36 -11.51 -10.57 -8.37
CA GLY A 36 -10.17 -10.00 -8.37
C GLY A 36 -10.10 -8.63 -7.70
N ILE A 37 -11.07 -7.75 -7.99
CA ILE A 37 -11.17 -6.41 -7.38
C ILE A 37 -11.42 -6.51 -5.88
N ASN A 38 -12.30 -7.39 -5.43
CA ASN A 38 -12.57 -7.59 -4.01
C ASN A 38 -11.36 -8.19 -3.28
N ALA A 39 -10.65 -9.15 -3.90
CA ALA A 39 -9.40 -9.67 -3.35
C ALA A 39 -8.33 -8.58 -3.22
N PHE A 40 -8.17 -7.74 -4.24
CA PHE A 40 -7.26 -6.59 -4.21
C PHE A 40 -7.63 -5.60 -3.10
N ARG A 41 -8.92 -5.23 -2.98
CA ARG A 41 -9.42 -4.34 -1.93
C ARG A 41 -9.14 -4.90 -0.54
N LEU A 42 -9.37 -6.20 -0.33
CA LEU A 42 -9.07 -6.86 0.93
C LEU A 42 -7.58 -6.77 1.29
N LEU A 43 -6.69 -7.08 0.35
CA LEU A 43 -5.25 -6.97 0.54
C LEU A 43 -4.83 -5.52 0.83
N LEU A 44 -5.50 -4.55 0.21
CA LEU A 44 -5.23 -3.13 0.39
C LEU A 44 -5.55 -2.67 1.81
N CYS A 45 -6.61 -3.19 2.46
CA CYS A 45 -6.90 -2.91 3.87
C CYS A 45 -5.71 -3.26 4.77
N TYR A 46 -5.06 -4.40 4.53
CA TYR A 46 -3.89 -4.83 5.30
C TYR A 46 -2.62 -4.05 4.94
N LEU A 47 -2.50 -3.58 3.70
CA LEU A 47 -1.32 -2.82 3.25
C LEU A 47 -1.39 -1.33 3.61
N LYS A 48 -2.57 -0.78 3.86
CA LYS A 48 -2.77 0.64 4.10
C LYS A 48 -1.88 1.23 5.21
N PRO A 49 -1.67 0.58 6.36
CA PRO A 49 -0.78 1.11 7.38
C PRO A 49 0.70 1.23 6.93
N VAL A 50 1.11 0.39 5.98
CA VAL A 50 2.49 0.35 5.47
C VAL A 50 2.68 1.24 4.25
N LEU A 51 1.66 1.32 3.39
CA LEU A 51 1.67 2.03 2.11
C LEU A 51 0.45 2.96 1.97
N PRO A 52 0.32 3.98 2.83
CA PRO A 52 -0.88 4.84 2.84
C PRO A 52 -1.10 5.55 1.51
N GLY A 53 -0.07 6.10 0.89
CA GLY A 53 -0.19 6.79 -0.40
C GLY A 53 -0.57 5.88 -1.58
N LEU A 54 -0.28 4.56 -1.50
CA LEU A 54 -0.80 3.58 -2.46
C LEU A 54 -2.28 3.34 -2.20
N ALA A 55 -2.66 3.21 -0.94
CA ALA A 55 -4.03 2.98 -0.53
C ALA A 55 -4.97 4.12 -1.00
N GLU A 56 -4.60 5.38 -0.79
CA GLU A 56 -5.35 6.55 -1.23
C GLU A 56 -5.60 6.56 -2.75
N LYS A 57 -4.57 6.24 -3.53
CA LYS A 57 -4.70 6.13 -5.00
C LYS A 57 -5.64 5.00 -5.40
N ALA A 58 -5.55 3.87 -4.71
CA ALA A 58 -6.39 2.72 -4.99
C ALA A 58 -7.85 2.96 -4.55
N GLU A 59 -8.09 3.61 -3.42
CA GLU A 59 -9.41 4.05 -2.96
C GLU A 59 -10.05 4.98 -3.99
N THR A 60 -9.30 5.95 -4.50
CA THR A 60 -9.74 6.83 -5.59
C THR A 60 -10.07 6.04 -6.86
N PHE A 61 -9.22 5.09 -7.25
CA PHE A 61 -9.48 4.22 -8.41
C PHE A 61 -10.73 3.37 -8.20
N LEU A 62 -10.88 2.76 -7.04
CA LEU A 62 -12.04 1.96 -6.69
C LEU A 62 -13.29 2.79 -6.46
N ASN A 63 -13.19 4.12 -6.39
CA ASN A 63 -14.30 5.04 -6.10
C ASN A 63 -15.01 4.68 -4.79
N ILE A 64 -14.24 4.49 -3.74
CA ILE A 64 -14.71 4.14 -2.40
C ILE A 64 -14.21 5.16 -1.37
N ASP A 65 -14.89 5.21 -0.24
CA ASP A 65 -14.42 5.96 0.95
C ASP A 65 -13.10 5.36 1.49
N PRO A 66 -12.35 6.12 2.29
CA PRO A 66 -11.12 5.63 2.90
C PRO A 66 -11.35 4.33 3.67
N LEU A 67 -10.62 3.27 3.29
CA LEU A 67 -10.74 1.94 3.87
C LEU A 67 -10.42 1.95 5.37
N ILE A 68 -11.28 1.27 6.12
CA ILE A 68 -11.11 1.00 7.55
C ILE A 68 -11.14 -0.51 7.81
N TRP A 69 -10.72 -0.95 9.00
CA TRP A 69 -10.66 -2.37 9.34
C TRP A 69 -12.00 -3.12 9.23
N LYS A 70 -13.12 -2.44 9.44
CA LYS A 70 -14.46 -3.03 9.28
C LYS A 70 -14.79 -3.40 7.84
N ASP A 71 -14.12 -2.80 6.88
CA ASP A 71 -14.37 -3.06 5.46
C ASP A 71 -13.84 -4.41 4.99
N VAL A 72 -13.03 -5.08 5.81
CA VAL A 72 -12.54 -6.45 5.55
C VAL A 72 -13.69 -7.44 5.41
N ASP A 73 -14.77 -7.25 6.16
CA ASP A 73 -15.93 -8.16 6.18
C ASP A 73 -16.98 -7.83 5.11
N SER A 74 -16.77 -6.77 4.32
CA SER A 74 -17.71 -6.32 3.29
C SER A 74 -17.21 -6.62 1.87
N LEU A 75 -18.12 -6.74 0.92
CA LEU A 75 -17.80 -6.91 -0.50
C LEU A 75 -18.36 -5.73 -1.30
N LEU A 76 -17.62 -5.31 -2.31
CA LEU A 76 -18.13 -4.38 -3.33
C LEU A 76 -19.02 -5.16 -4.30
N THR A 77 -20.31 -4.84 -4.30
CA THR A 77 -21.32 -5.38 -5.22
C THR A 77 -22.01 -4.24 -5.93
N ASN A 78 -22.35 -4.42 -7.21
CA ASN A 78 -23.00 -3.39 -8.05
C ASN A 78 -22.29 -2.04 -8.00
N HIS A 79 -20.95 -2.06 -7.97
CA HIS A 79 -20.12 -0.90 -7.76
C HIS A 79 -19.41 -0.48 -9.06
N ARG A 80 -19.33 0.83 -9.29
CA ARG A 80 -18.63 1.40 -10.46
C ARG A 80 -17.27 1.93 -10.03
N ILE A 81 -16.22 1.40 -10.62
CA ILE A 81 -14.84 1.89 -10.44
C ILE A 81 -14.53 3.04 -11.41
N ASN A 82 -13.59 3.88 -11.07
CA ASN A 82 -13.09 4.95 -11.92
C ASN A 82 -12.16 4.41 -13.02
N LYS A 83 -11.78 5.29 -13.95
CA LYS A 83 -10.82 4.95 -14.99
C LYS A 83 -9.48 4.53 -14.38
N PHE A 84 -8.92 3.43 -14.87
CA PHE A 84 -7.64 2.90 -14.38
C PHE A 84 -6.52 3.95 -14.53
N GLN A 85 -5.74 4.08 -13.47
CA GLN A 85 -4.49 4.81 -13.44
C GLN A 85 -3.43 3.92 -12.77
N ALA A 86 -2.19 4.00 -13.26
CA ALA A 86 -1.11 3.21 -12.68
C ALA A 86 -0.86 3.62 -11.21
N LEU A 87 -1.07 2.70 -10.30
CA LEU A 87 -0.93 2.94 -8.85
C LEU A 87 0.54 3.08 -8.44
N ILE A 88 1.41 2.31 -9.10
CA ILE A 88 2.86 2.30 -8.86
C ILE A 88 3.57 2.41 -10.20
N THR A 89 4.53 3.30 -10.29
CA THR A 89 5.49 3.37 -11.39
C THR A 89 6.74 2.58 -11.04
N ARG A 90 7.23 1.80 -11.99
CA ARG A 90 8.51 1.09 -11.81
C ARG A 90 9.62 2.13 -11.64
N VAL A 91 10.35 2.00 -10.54
CA VAL A 91 11.51 2.87 -10.30
C VAL A 91 12.68 2.40 -11.16
N GLU A 92 13.23 3.31 -11.96
CA GLU A 92 14.41 3.01 -12.76
C GLU A 92 15.66 2.93 -11.86
N PRO A 93 16.52 1.92 -12.03
CA PRO A 93 17.73 1.75 -11.21
C PRO A 93 18.62 3.00 -11.20
N SER A 94 18.71 3.70 -12.34
CA SER A 94 19.49 4.95 -12.48
C SER A 94 19.02 6.05 -11.52
N LYS A 95 17.73 6.18 -11.29
CA LYS A 95 17.17 7.17 -10.34
C LYS A 95 17.46 6.80 -8.88
N VAL A 96 17.57 5.51 -8.60
CA VAL A 96 17.94 5.02 -7.25
C VAL A 96 19.41 5.31 -6.99
N SER A 97 20.30 4.96 -7.93
CA SER A 97 21.74 5.23 -7.84
C SER A 97 22.01 6.71 -7.63
N ALA A 98 21.39 7.58 -8.43
CA ALA A 98 21.55 9.04 -8.30
C ALA A 98 21.14 9.56 -6.90
N LYS A 99 20.08 9.00 -6.29
CA LYS A 99 19.68 9.38 -4.93
C LYS A 99 20.61 8.82 -3.85
N ILE A 100 21.16 7.64 -4.07
CA ILE A 100 22.15 7.05 -3.16
C ILE A 100 23.44 7.86 -3.19
N ASP A 101 23.89 8.24 -4.38
CA ASP A 101 25.10 9.05 -4.57
C ASP A 101 24.93 10.46 -4.00
N ALA A 102 23.76 11.06 -4.17
CA ALA A 102 23.43 12.35 -3.55
C ALA A 102 23.40 12.28 -2.00
N ARG A 103 23.07 11.12 -1.41
CA ARG A 103 23.13 10.91 0.05
C ARG A 103 24.55 10.58 0.55
N LYS A 104 25.41 10.09 -0.32
CA LYS A 104 26.83 9.81 0.02
C LYS A 104 27.70 11.04 -0.04
N ALA A 105 27.24 12.12 -0.69
CA ALA A 105 27.90 13.41 -0.54
C ALA A 105 27.88 13.77 0.97
N PRO A 106 29.04 14.06 1.59
CA PRO A 106 29.05 14.44 3.00
C PRO A 106 28.16 15.68 3.13
N ASP A 107 27.14 15.55 3.96
CA ASP A 107 26.31 16.66 4.39
C ASP A 107 27.19 17.53 5.30
N GLU A 108 28.02 18.37 4.67
CA GLU A 108 28.74 19.47 5.33
C GLU A 108 27.77 20.61 5.68
N THR A 109 26.50 20.27 5.94
CA THR A 109 25.68 21.21 6.66
C THR A 109 26.20 21.21 8.10
N PRO A 110 26.84 22.28 8.58
CA PRO A 110 27.16 22.36 10.00
C PRO A 110 25.86 22.08 10.74
N LEU A 111 25.86 21.10 11.64
CA LEU A 111 24.77 20.97 12.61
C LEU A 111 24.53 22.38 13.12
N ALA A 112 23.38 22.94 12.72
CA ALA A 112 22.97 24.20 13.28
C ALA A 112 23.07 24.03 14.78
N THR A 113 23.99 24.74 15.37
CA THR A 113 24.21 24.82 16.81
C THR A 113 22.84 24.88 17.44
N ALA A 114 22.57 23.92 18.28
CA ALA A 114 21.33 23.71 18.97
C ALA A 114 20.69 25.01 19.44
N ALA A 115 19.76 25.53 18.64
CA ALA A 115 18.82 26.50 19.10
C ALA A 115 17.72 25.69 19.81
N ASP A 116 17.77 25.71 21.11
CA ASP A 116 16.68 25.41 22.03
C ASP A 116 16.00 24.03 21.81
N ASN A 117 16.78 22.97 21.95
CA ASN A 117 16.23 21.64 22.13
C ASN A 117 15.54 21.58 23.48
N HIS A 118 14.23 21.77 23.49
CA HIS A 118 13.37 21.60 24.65
C HIS A 118 13.21 20.11 25.02
N PHE A 119 14.28 19.36 24.88
CA PHE A 119 14.36 17.98 25.36
C PHE A 119 14.88 17.99 26.78
N GLU A 120 14.22 17.25 27.65
CA GLU A 120 14.71 16.97 28.99
C GLU A 120 16.10 16.29 28.93
N PRO A 121 16.92 16.40 29.98
CA PRO A 121 18.23 15.76 30.03
C PRO A 121 18.15 14.27 29.69
N GLU A 122 19.18 13.73 29.05
CA GLU A 122 19.28 12.30 28.78
C GLU A 122 19.15 11.50 30.09
N ILE A 123 18.23 10.55 30.09
CA ILE A 123 18.06 9.62 31.22
C ILE A 123 19.02 8.45 31.06
N SER A 124 19.55 7.96 32.17
CA SER A 124 20.39 6.76 32.18
C SER A 124 19.53 5.50 31.90
N PHE A 125 20.17 4.41 31.48
CA PHE A 125 19.50 3.12 31.33
C PHE A 125 18.84 2.67 32.64
N ASP A 126 19.49 2.93 33.80
CA ASP A 126 18.95 2.59 35.12
C ASP A 126 17.67 3.41 35.46
N ASP A 127 17.57 4.63 34.96
CA ASP A 127 16.37 5.44 35.13
C ASP A 127 15.25 4.94 34.21
N PHE A 128 15.59 4.55 32.97
CA PHE A 128 14.63 3.95 32.06
C PHE A 128 14.10 2.62 32.61
N ALA A 129 14.96 1.78 33.19
CA ALA A 129 14.58 0.49 33.79
C ALA A 129 13.60 0.60 34.98
N LYS A 130 13.50 1.78 35.60
CA LYS A 130 12.54 2.05 36.68
C LYS A 130 11.14 2.34 36.18
N ILE A 131 10.98 2.58 34.87
CA ILE A 131 9.68 2.88 34.28
C ILE A 131 8.87 1.57 34.18
N ASP A 132 7.83 1.46 35.01
CA ASP A 132 6.90 0.33 34.96
C ASP A 132 5.82 0.60 33.88
N ILE A 133 6.02 0.03 32.68
CA ILE A 133 5.05 0.12 31.59
C ILE A 133 4.07 -1.03 31.74
N ARG A 134 2.97 -0.81 32.45
CA ARG A 134 1.84 -1.75 32.48
C ARG A 134 0.88 -1.42 31.34
N ILE A 135 0.66 -2.41 30.45
CA ILE A 135 -0.35 -2.39 29.40
C ILE A 135 -1.64 -2.98 29.95
#